data_d159bf29934045eddac62e68acaa1818
#
_entry.id   d159bf29934045eddac62e68acaa1818
#
_cell.length_a   1.000
_cell.length_b   1.000
_cell.length_c   1.000
_cell.angle_alpha   90.00
_cell.angle_beta   90.00
_cell.angle_gamma   90.00
#
_symmetry.space_group_name_H-M   'P 1'
#
loop_
_entity.id
_entity.type
_entity.pdbx_description
1 polymer ?
#
loop_
_entity_poly.entity_id
_entity_poly.type
_entity_poly.pdbx_seq_one_letter_code
_entity_poly.pdbx_strand_id
1 'polypeptide(L)'
;MYEGASTSVRTNVGRIEEFPITIGVHQGSALSPFLFAIVMDELTRGIQNDVPWCMMFADDIVLIDETKVGVQQKLELWRDTLEARGFRLSRSKTEYMECRFSDNSDREAERITFDGKVVHGSTFFRYLGSIIQKDGELDGDVAHRIKAGWLKWKSATGVLCDPDMPHRLKGKFYRTAIRPALLYGTECWAVKQCHLQKMNVAEMRMLRWMCGHTKKDRLRNEVIRENVRVASIEDKMMENRLRWFGHVRRRPVDAPVRRLESWGTSNIVKGRGRPKKTWIKLIENDMRFLGIRESMAMERQIWRERIRVVDEI
;
A
#
# COMPACT_ATOMS: atom_id res chain seq x y z
N MET A 1 -31.88 12.68 -4.23
CA MET A 1 -30.80 12.47 -5.22
C MET A 1 -31.27 11.58 -6.38
N TYR A 2 -32.17 10.64 -6.14
CA TYR A 2 -32.67 9.68 -7.13
C TYR A 2 -34.16 9.83 -7.46
N GLU A 3 -34.73 10.96 -7.18
CA GLU A 3 -36.14 11.23 -7.50
C GLU A 3 -36.35 11.09 -9.01
N GLY A 4 -37.12 10.09 -9.42
CA GLY A 4 -37.35 9.77 -10.82
C GLY A 4 -36.24 9.01 -11.55
N ALA A 5 -35.16 8.59 -10.86
CA ALA A 5 -34.10 7.81 -11.48
C ALA A 5 -34.53 6.36 -11.68
N SER A 6 -34.36 5.83 -12.91
CA SER A 6 -34.54 4.41 -13.24
C SER A 6 -33.27 3.83 -13.86
N THR A 7 -33.15 2.53 -13.84
CA THR A 7 -32.06 1.78 -14.49
C THR A 7 -32.57 0.53 -15.15
N SER A 8 -31.83 0.04 -16.15
CA SER A 8 -32.06 -1.26 -16.79
C SER A 8 -30.77 -2.03 -16.90
N VAL A 9 -30.83 -3.35 -16.79
CA VAL A 9 -29.66 -4.22 -16.91
C VAL A 9 -29.65 -4.87 -18.29
N ARG A 10 -28.52 -4.76 -19.00
CA ARG A 10 -28.30 -5.43 -20.28
C ARG A 10 -27.59 -6.76 -20.00
N THR A 11 -28.23 -7.84 -20.42
CA THR A 11 -27.69 -9.21 -20.34
C THR A 11 -27.39 -9.74 -21.75
N ASN A 12 -26.71 -10.87 -21.83
CA ASN A 12 -26.45 -11.55 -23.11
C ASN A 12 -27.74 -12.02 -23.82
N VAL A 13 -28.87 -12.10 -23.12
CA VAL A 13 -30.18 -12.57 -23.62
C VAL A 13 -31.12 -11.41 -23.97
N GLY A 14 -30.80 -10.17 -23.52
CA GLY A 14 -31.65 -9.01 -23.78
C GLY A 14 -31.52 -7.93 -22.70
N ARG A 15 -32.40 -6.93 -22.79
CA ARG A 15 -32.50 -5.84 -21.83
C ARG A 15 -33.68 -6.10 -20.89
N ILE A 16 -33.45 -5.98 -19.59
CA ILE A 16 -34.52 -6.08 -18.58
C ILE A 16 -35.30 -4.77 -18.56
N GLU A 17 -36.59 -4.82 -18.22
CA GLU A 17 -37.40 -3.64 -18.00
C GLU A 17 -36.78 -2.67 -17.01
N GLU A 18 -37.03 -1.38 -17.21
CA GLU A 18 -36.55 -0.34 -16.33
C GLU A 18 -37.19 -0.46 -14.94
N PHE A 19 -36.37 -0.35 -13.89
CA PHE A 19 -36.84 -0.31 -12.51
C PHE A 19 -36.32 0.92 -11.78
N PRO A 20 -37.08 1.49 -10.83
CA PRO A 20 -36.68 2.69 -10.11
C PRO A 20 -35.56 2.42 -9.14
N ILE A 21 -34.61 3.36 -9.04
CA ILE A 21 -33.55 3.36 -8.02
C ILE A 21 -34.00 4.28 -6.88
N THR A 22 -34.17 3.69 -5.70
CA THR A 22 -34.61 4.44 -4.51
C THR A 22 -33.55 4.58 -3.45
N ILE A 23 -32.53 3.72 -3.44
CA ILE A 23 -31.51 3.62 -2.39
C ILE A 23 -30.12 3.40 -3.01
N GLY A 24 -29.10 3.90 -2.33
CA GLY A 24 -27.70 3.70 -2.66
C GLY A 24 -27.02 4.91 -3.25
N VAL A 25 -25.78 4.74 -3.70
CA VAL A 25 -24.98 5.77 -4.39
C VAL A 25 -24.61 5.28 -5.80
N HIS A 26 -24.61 6.19 -6.76
CA HIS A 26 -24.36 5.85 -8.16
C HIS A 26 -22.89 5.41 -8.34
N GLN A 27 -22.69 4.17 -8.79
CA GLN A 27 -21.37 3.64 -9.08
C GLN A 27 -20.75 4.41 -10.27
N GLY A 28 -19.52 4.94 -10.06
CA GLY A 28 -18.81 5.74 -11.06
C GLY A 28 -19.08 7.27 -10.97
N SER A 29 -19.99 7.72 -10.12
CA SER A 29 -20.13 9.15 -9.82
C SER A 29 -18.95 9.66 -8.98
N ALA A 30 -18.45 10.85 -9.30
CA ALA A 30 -17.38 11.50 -8.53
C ALA A 30 -17.80 11.84 -7.07
N LEU A 31 -19.10 12.04 -6.83
CA LEU A 31 -19.64 12.36 -5.50
C LEU A 31 -19.89 11.14 -4.62
N SER A 32 -20.08 9.96 -5.22
CA SER A 32 -20.45 8.74 -4.46
C SER A 32 -19.45 8.36 -3.38
N PRO A 33 -18.13 8.35 -3.63
CA PRO A 33 -17.15 8.05 -2.58
C PRO A 33 -17.16 9.06 -1.44
N PHE A 34 -17.36 10.34 -1.75
CA PHE A 34 -17.43 11.40 -0.75
C PHE A 34 -18.69 11.28 0.12
N LEU A 35 -19.84 11.05 -0.49
CA LEU A 35 -21.10 10.85 0.24
C LEU A 35 -21.04 9.61 1.13
N PHE A 36 -20.47 8.50 0.62
CA PHE A 36 -20.26 7.29 1.41
C PHE A 36 -19.36 7.54 2.61
N ALA A 37 -18.27 8.29 2.42
CA ALA A 37 -17.36 8.65 3.51
C ALA A 37 -18.06 9.48 4.60
N ILE A 38 -18.90 10.47 4.22
CA ILE A 38 -19.69 11.26 5.17
C ILE A 38 -20.66 10.37 5.96
N VAL A 39 -21.37 9.47 5.27
CA VAL A 39 -22.30 8.54 5.91
C VAL A 39 -21.58 7.65 6.92
N MET A 40 -20.45 7.06 6.52
CA MET A 40 -19.65 6.20 7.41
C MET A 40 -19.10 7.00 8.60
N ASP A 41 -18.60 8.21 8.40
CA ASP A 41 -18.10 9.07 9.46
C ASP A 41 -19.21 9.40 10.48
N GLU A 42 -20.39 9.80 10.01
CA GLU A 42 -21.52 10.11 10.89
C GLU A 42 -22.03 8.89 11.66
N LEU A 43 -22.14 7.74 11.00
CA LEU A 43 -22.61 6.50 11.63
C LEU A 43 -21.68 5.97 12.71
N THR A 44 -20.39 6.15 12.53
CA THR A 44 -19.34 5.57 13.40
C THR A 44 -18.71 6.59 14.35
N ARG A 45 -19.08 7.87 14.26
CA ARG A 45 -18.51 8.98 15.06
C ARG A 45 -18.39 8.65 16.57
N GLY A 46 -19.40 8.00 17.13
CA GLY A 46 -19.42 7.67 18.56
C GLY A 46 -18.56 6.47 18.98
N ILE A 47 -18.05 5.70 18.02
CA ILE A 47 -17.28 4.46 18.26
C ILE A 47 -15.90 4.46 17.63
N GLN A 48 -15.58 5.50 16.85
CA GLN A 48 -14.25 5.65 16.26
C GLN A 48 -13.20 5.87 17.35
N ASN A 49 -12.08 5.20 17.19
CA ASN A 49 -10.87 5.46 17.95
C ASN A 49 -9.87 6.20 17.08
N ASP A 50 -8.93 6.88 17.73
CA ASP A 50 -7.80 7.50 17.04
C ASP A 50 -6.96 6.45 16.27
N VAL A 51 -6.33 6.89 15.19
CA VAL A 51 -5.34 6.08 14.46
C VAL A 51 -4.15 5.77 15.40
N PRO A 52 -3.68 4.54 15.43
CA PRO A 52 -3.98 3.41 14.55
C PRO A 52 -5.07 2.45 15.05
N TRP A 53 -5.71 2.72 16.16
CA TRP A 53 -6.67 1.82 16.81
C TRP A 53 -7.90 1.53 15.95
N CYS A 54 -8.25 2.48 15.08
CA CYS A 54 -9.25 2.31 14.04
C CYS A 54 -8.77 2.99 12.74
N MET A 55 -8.78 2.26 11.65
CA MET A 55 -8.50 2.80 10.32
C MET A 55 -9.63 2.44 9.37
N MET A 56 -10.17 3.43 8.69
CA MET A 56 -11.25 3.27 7.72
C MET A 56 -10.82 3.79 6.35
N PHE A 57 -11.15 3.04 5.32
CA PHE A 57 -11.05 3.48 3.94
C PHE A 57 -12.19 2.89 3.12
N ALA A 58 -13.15 3.72 2.76
CA ALA A 58 -14.41 3.29 2.16
C ALA A 58 -15.11 2.21 3.02
N ASP A 59 -15.29 1.01 2.50
CA ASP A 59 -15.89 -0.14 3.17
C ASP A 59 -14.88 -1.01 3.96
N ASP A 60 -13.57 -0.75 3.78
CA ASP A 60 -12.53 -1.47 4.52
C ASP A 60 -12.32 -0.86 5.91
N ILE A 61 -12.54 -1.64 6.96
CA ILE A 61 -12.37 -1.23 8.36
C ILE A 61 -11.31 -2.12 9.01
N VAL A 62 -10.32 -1.52 9.66
CA VAL A 62 -9.30 -2.21 10.45
C VAL A 62 -9.41 -1.78 11.90
N LEU A 63 -9.68 -2.73 12.79
CA LEU A 63 -9.74 -2.53 14.23
C LEU A 63 -8.49 -3.13 14.87
N ILE A 64 -7.82 -2.35 15.70
CA ILE A 64 -6.57 -2.74 16.36
C ILE A 64 -6.72 -2.61 17.85
N ASP A 65 -6.17 -3.56 18.61
CA ASP A 65 -6.05 -3.51 20.05
C ASP A 65 -4.82 -4.28 20.52
N GLU A 66 -4.36 -4.01 21.74
CA GLU A 66 -3.25 -4.71 22.35
C GLU A 66 -3.65 -6.10 22.85
N THR A 67 -4.96 -6.33 23.05
CA THR A 67 -5.54 -7.55 23.60
C THR A 67 -6.58 -8.17 22.68
N LYS A 68 -6.71 -9.49 22.71
CA LYS A 68 -7.78 -10.19 21.97
C LYS A 68 -9.17 -9.79 22.46
N VAL A 69 -9.33 -9.64 23.77
CA VAL A 69 -10.59 -9.21 24.39
C VAL A 69 -10.99 -7.83 23.87
N GLY A 70 -10.04 -6.90 23.82
CA GLY A 70 -10.30 -5.55 23.30
C GLY A 70 -10.70 -5.56 21.83
N VAL A 71 -10.03 -6.39 20.98
CA VAL A 71 -10.43 -6.56 19.56
C VAL A 71 -11.85 -7.14 19.48
N GLN A 72 -12.18 -8.16 20.30
CA GLN A 72 -13.51 -8.76 20.31
C GLN A 72 -14.58 -7.73 20.68
N GLN A 73 -14.35 -6.95 21.72
CA GLN A 73 -15.29 -5.92 22.18
C GLN A 73 -15.50 -4.84 21.09
N LYS A 74 -14.42 -4.39 20.45
CA LYS A 74 -14.51 -3.44 19.33
C LYS A 74 -15.29 -4.02 18.17
N LEU A 75 -15.02 -5.26 17.79
CA LEU A 75 -15.73 -5.93 16.69
C LEU A 75 -17.23 -6.00 16.94
N GLU A 76 -17.66 -6.40 18.15
CA GLU A 76 -19.07 -6.47 18.51
C GLU A 76 -19.72 -5.08 18.49
N LEU A 77 -19.06 -4.08 19.08
CA LEU A 77 -19.55 -2.70 19.08
C LEU A 77 -19.75 -2.15 17.67
N TRP A 78 -18.78 -2.39 16.80
CA TRP A 78 -18.85 -1.97 15.40
C TRP A 78 -19.94 -2.70 14.64
N ARG A 79 -20.10 -4.02 14.88
CA ARG A 79 -21.18 -4.81 14.31
C ARG A 79 -22.54 -4.22 14.70
N ASP A 80 -22.79 -4.10 15.98
CA ASP A 80 -24.08 -3.65 16.50
C ASP A 80 -24.43 -2.26 15.98
N THR A 81 -23.45 -1.35 15.93
CA THR A 81 -23.65 0.01 15.44
C THR A 81 -24.01 0.04 13.96
N LEU A 82 -23.30 -0.72 13.13
CA LEU A 82 -23.50 -0.71 11.68
C LEU A 82 -24.76 -1.51 11.28
N GLU A 83 -25.01 -2.66 11.91
CA GLU A 83 -26.17 -3.50 11.60
C GLU A 83 -27.48 -2.85 12.07
N ALA A 84 -27.49 -2.11 13.18
CA ALA A 84 -28.63 -1.29 13.61
C ALA A 84 -29.01 -0.20 12.59
N ARG A 85 -28.09 0.19 11.72
CA ARG A 85 -28.29 1.18 10.67
C ARG A 85 -28.46 0.56 9.27
N GLY A 86 -28.65 -0.77 9.19
CA GLY A 86 -28.95 -1.50 7.96
C GLY A 86 -27.72 -1.91 7.13
N PHE A 87 -26.50 -1.67 7.60
CA PHE A 87 -25.29 -2.22 7.00
C PHE A 87 -25.12 -3.69 7.38
N ARG A 88 -24.39 -4.43 6.55
CA ARG A 88 -24.04 -5.83 6.84
C ARG A 88 -22.54 -6.02 6.74
N LEU A 89 -21.92 -6.51 7.79
CA LEU A 89 -20.54 -6.90 7.78
C LEU A 89 -20.34 -8.24 7.05
N SER A 90 -19.33 -8.32 6.21
CA SER A 90 -19.03 -9.54 5.46
C SER A 90 -18.27 -10.54 6.35
N ARG A 91 -18.98 -11.52 6.90
CA ARG A 91 -18.39 -12.57 7.76
C ARG A 91 -17.32 -13.40 7.04
N SER A 92 -17.48 -13.64 5.75
CA SER A 92 -16.53 -14.42 4.95
C SER A 92 -15.25 -13.67 4.57
N LYS A 93 -15.29 -12.33 4.63
CA LYS A 93 -14.13 -11.46 4.32
C LYS A 93 -13.47 -10.90 5.58
N THR A 94 -14.11 -11.05 6.76
CA THR A 94 -13.51 -10.61 8.02
C THR A 94 -12.45 -11.60 8.45
N GLU A 95 -11.25 -11.11 8.68
CA GLU A 95 -10.07 -11.88 9.08
C GLU A 95 -9.50 -11.31 10.38
N TYR A 96 -8.87 -12.16 11.17
CA TYR A 96 -8.14 -11.79 12.36
C TYR A 96 -6.66 -12.09 12.22
N MET A 97 -5.79 -11.15 12.61
CA MET A 97 -4.35 -11.35 12.62
C MET A 97 -3.75 -10.92 13.95
N GLU A 98 -2.97 -11.79 14.55
CA GLU A 98 -2.21 -11.52 15.77
C GLU A 98 -0.74 -11.27 15.42
N CYS A 99 -0.25 -10.06 15.70
CA CYS A 99 1.15 -9.70 15.53
C CYS A 99 1.89 -9.91 16.85
N ARG A 100 2.77 -10.91 16.92
CA ARG A 100 3.62 -11.17 18.08
C ARG A 100 5.04 -10.70 17.80
N PHE A 101 5.49 -9.71 18.55
CA PHE A 101 6.85 -9.15 18.41
C PHE A 101 7.81 -9.59 19.52
N SER A 102 7.31 -10.34 20.54
CA SER A 102 8.07 -10.92 21.64
C SER A 102 7.64 -12.37 21.90
N ASP A 103 8.62 -13.23 22.25
CA ASP A 103 8.42 -14.68 22.42
C ASP A 103 7.74 -15.11 23.74
N ASN A 104 7.29 -14.16 24.57
CA ASN A 104 6.81 -14.45 25.92
C ASN A 104 5.29 -14.37 26.02
N SER A 105 4.56 -15.37 25.54
CA SER A 105 3.29 -15.76 26.16
C SER A 105 2.69 -17.02 25.54
N ASP A 106 2.85 -18.14 26.21
CA ASP A 106 1.89 -19.24 26.20
C ASP A 106 0.61 -18.76 26.88
N ARG A 107 -0.28 -18.14 26.14
CA ARG A 107 -1.67 -17.95 26.57
C ARG A 107 -2.57 -18.65 25.58
N GLU A 108 -3.41 -19.52 26.15
CA GLU A 108 -4.44 -20.29 25.47
C GLU A 108 -5.17 -19.43 24.41
N ALA A 109 -5.44 -20.07 23.30
CA ALA A 109 -6.04 -19.50 22.13
C ALA A 109 -7.52 -19.15 22.36
N GLU A 110 -7.80 -18.06 23.06
CA GLU A 110 -9.09 -17.41 22.91
C GLU A 110 -9.29 -17.11 21.43
N ARG A 111 -10.32 -17.68 20.85
CA ARG A 111 -10.64 -17.49 19.42
C ARG A 111 -11.54 -16.28 19.32
N ILE A 112 -11.19 -15.36 18.43
CA ILE A 112 -12.07 -14.26 18.06
C ILE A 112 -13.32 -14.85 17.40
N THR A 113 -14.48 -14.40 17.84
CA THR A 113 -15.76 -14.83 17.30
C THR A 113 -16.50 -13.65 16.71
N PHE A 114 -17.26 -13.90 15.66
CA PHE A 114 -18.14 -12.95 15.03
C PHE A 114 -19.51 -13.61 14.85
N ASP A 115 -20.51 -13.09 15.55
CA ASP A 115 -21.86 -13.66 15.58
C ASP A 115 -21.85 -15.17 15.95
N GLY A 116 -21.14 -15.51 17.01
CA GLY A 116 -21.00 -16.88 17.52
C GLY A 116 -20.14 -17.83 16.67
N LYS A 117 -19.61 -17.38 15.52
CA LYS A 117 -18.73 -18.16 14.66
C LYS A 117 -17.28 -17.70 14.79
N VAL A 118 -16.35 -18.63 14.79
CA VAL A 118 -14.92 -18.34 14.88
C VAL A 118 -14.48 -17.60 13.64
N VAL A 119 -13.83 -16.43 13.84
CA VAL A 119 -13.18 -15.68 12.75
C VAL A 119 -11.89 -16.37 12.34
N HIS A 120 -11.67 -16.47 11.04
CA HIS A 120 -10.47 -17.10 10.50
C HIS A 120 -9.21 -16.32 10.88
N GLY A 121 -8.25 -17.02 11.50
CA GLY A 121 -6.94 -16.46 11.82
C GLY A 121 -6.03 -16.43 10.58
N SER A 122 -5.54 -15.26 10.23
CA SER A 122 -4.64 -15.08 9.08
C SER A 122 -3.21 -14.78 9.53
N THR A 123 -2.22 -15.21 8.75
CA THR A 123 -0.80 -14.86 8.95
C THR A 123 -0.42 -13.60 8.19
N PHE A 124 -1.25 -13.17 7.30
CA PHE A 124 -1.15 -11.92 6.55
C PHE A 124 -2.55 -11.46 6.15
N PHE A 125 -2.70 -10.17 5.89
CA PHE A 125 -3.90 -9.66 5.24
C PHE A 125 -3.54 -8.57 4.23
N ARG A 126 -4.47 -8.32 3.32
CA ARG A 126 -4.31 -7.32 2.29
C ARG A 126 -5.10 -6.06 2.67
N TYR A 127 -4.37 -4.96 2.86
CA TYR A 127 -4.98 -3.66 3.15
C TYR A 127 -4.53 -2.62 2.12
N LEU A 128 -5.49 -1.99 1.45
CA LEU A 128 -5.26 -0.98 0.40
C LEU A 128 -4.22 -1.41 -0.65
N GLY A 129 -4.24 -2.70 -0.98
CA GLY A 129 -3.35 -3.28 -1.97
C GLY A 129 -1.97 -3.66 -1.46
N SER A 130 -1.58 -3.38 -0.22
CA SER A 130 -0.36 -3.87 0.41
C SER A 130 -0.61 -5.12 1.24
N ILE A 131 0.39 -5.98 1.38
CA ILE A 131 0.34 -7.18 2.22
C ILE A 131 1.02 -6.87 3.55
N ILE A 132 0.26 -6.98 4.63
CA ILE A 132 0.74 -6.84 6.01
C ILE A 132 0.88 -8.24 6.60
N GLN A 133 2.06 -8.56 7.13
CA GLN A 133 2.38 -9.87 7.71
C GLN A 133 2.46 -9.79 9.24
N LYS A 134 2.06 -10.86 9.92
CA LYS A 134 2.07 -10.96 11.40
C LYS A 134 3.43 -10.77 12.05
N ASP A 135 4.52 -11.06 11.32
CA ASP A 135 5.91 -10.92 11.77
C ASP A 135 6.47 -9.51 11.51
N GLY A 136 5.71 -8.65 10.86
CA GLY A 136 6.12 -7.31 10.45
C GLY A 136 7.17 -7.29 9.33
N GLU A 137 7.42 -8.43 8.66
CA GLU A 137 8.35 -8.52 7.55
C GLU A 137 7.69 -8.07 6.24
N LEU A 138 8.52 -7.76 5.23
CA LEU A 138 8.08 -7.20 3.95
C LEU A 138 8.14 -8.20 2.79
N ASP A 139 8.58 -9.43 3.02
CA ASP A 139 8.84 -10.40 1.96
C ASP A 139 7.60 -10.69 1.11
N GLY A 140 6.42 -10.80 1.74
CA GLY A 140 5.15 -11.00 1.07
C GLY A 140 4.74 -9.81 0.21
N ASP A 141 4.89 -8.58 0.73
CA ASP A 141 4.53 -7.38 -0.04
C ASP A 141 5.52 -7.15 -1.19
N VAL A 142 6.82 -7.35 -1.00
CA VAL A 142 7.84 -7.32 -2.07
C VAL A 142 7.49 -8.30 -3.19
N ALA A 143 7.14 -9.54 -2.85
CA ALA A 143 6.75 -10.55 -3.83
C ALA A 143 5.46 -10.14 -4.56
N HIS A 144 4.49 -9.57 -3.84
CA HIS A 144 3.26 -9.06 -4.40
C HIS A 144 3.51 -7.91 -5.40
N ARG A 145 4.36 -6.94 -5.06
CA ARG A 145 4.73 -5.83 -5.96
C ARG A 145 5.42 -6.32 -7.23
N ILE A 146 6.36 -7.25 -7.08
CA ILE A 146 7.03 -7.86 -8.24
C ILE A 146 6.00 -8.58 -9.13
N LYS A 147 5.07 -9.33 -8.54
CA LYS A 147 3.99 -9.99 -9.30
C LYS A 147 3.08 -8.98 -10.01
N ALA A 148 2.70 -7.88 -9.34
CA ALA A 148 1.89 -6.81 -9.94
C ALA A 148 2.63 -6.15 -11.12
N GLY A 149 3.91 -5.86 -10.98
CA GLY A 149 4.75 -5.37 -12.06
C GLY A 149 4.80 -6.33 -13.26
N TRP A 150 4.98 -7.63 -13.02
CA TRP A 150 4.96 -8.64 -14.07
C TRP A 150 3.60 -8.78 -14.77
N LEU A 151 2.50 -8.65 -14.04
CA LEU A 151 1.16 -8.65 -14.65
C LEU A 151 0.99 -7.48 -15.61
N LYS A 152 1.37 -6.28 -15.19
CA LYS A 152 1.35 -5.09 -16.05
C LYS A 152 2.30 -5.24 -17.24
N TRP A 153 3.50 -5.78 -17.02
CA TRP A 153 4.46 -6.02 -18.09
C TRP A 153 3.92 -7.01 -19.13
N LYS A 154 3.35 -8.14 -18.68
CA LYS A 154 2.75 -9.15 -19.57
C LYS A 154 1.61 -8.58 -20.40
N SER A 155 0.74 -7.75 -19.83
CA SER A 155 -0.36 -7.14 -20.60
C SER A 155 0.11 -6.18 -21.69
N ALA A 156 1.37 -5.72 -21.62
CA ALA A 156 1.98 -4.80 -22.56
C ALA A 156 3.08 -5.42 -23.43
N THR A 157 3.24 -6.76 -23.38
CA THR A 157 4.34 -7.47 -24.07
C THR A 157 4.37 -7.18 -25.57
N GLY A 158 3.20 -7.14 -26.23
CA GLY A 158 3.12 -6.84 -27.67
C GLY A 158 3.76 -5.52 -28.07
N VAL A 159 3.68 -4.50 -27.21
CA VAL A 159 4.29 -3.20 -27.40
C VAL A 159 5.75 -3.19 -26.95
N LEU A 160 6.03 -3.75 -25.78
CA LEU A 160 7.35 -3.67 -25.14
C LEU A 160 8.40 -4.55 -25.82
N CYS A 161 7.99 -5.67 -26.41
CA CYS A 161 8.88 -6.58 -27.14
C CYS A 161 8.86 -6.38 -28.65
N ASP A 162 8.11 -5.40 -29.16
CA ASP A 162 8.10 -5.06 -30.57
C ASP A 162 9.52 -4.56 -31.00
N PRO A 163 10.19 -5.21 -31.96
CA PRO A 163 11.52 -4.81 -32.39
C PRO A 163 11.54 -3.41 -33.04
N ASP A 164 10.46 -3.01 -33.70
CA ASP A 164 10.37 -1.73 -34.41
C ASP A 164 10.11 -0.54 -33.48
N MET A 165 9.70 -0.80 -32.22
CA MET A 165 9.49 0.28 -31.26
C MET A 165 10.81 0.80 -30.69
N PRO A 166 11.09 2.12 -30.76
CA PRO A 166 12.29 2.73 -30.19
C PRO A 166 12.43 2.48 -28.69
N HIS A 167 13.63 2.12 -28.23
CA HIS A 167 13.90 1.82 -26.81
C HIS A 167 13.48 2.96 -25.86
N ARG A 168 13.64 4.22 -26.29
CA ARG A 168 13.18 5.39 -25.53
C ARG A 168 11.68 5.37 -25.25
N LEU A 169 10.85 4.95 -26.21
CA LEU A 169 9.40 4.84 -26.04
C LEU A 169 9.04 3.66 -25.11
N LYS A 170 9.72 2.53 -25.27
CA LYS A 170 9.58 1.39 -24.36
C LYS A 170 9.90 1.80 -22.91
N GLY A 171 10.98 2.54 -22.70
CA GLY A 171 11.35 3.09 -21.41
C GLY A 171 10.31 4.06 -20.84
N LYS A 172 9.76 4.96 -21.68
CA LYS A 172 8.65 5.84 -21.26
C LYS A 172 7.44 5.04 -20.82
N PHE A 173 7.05 4.02 -21.57
CA PHE A 173 5.94 3.13 -21.21
C PHE A 173 6.21 2.41 -19.90
N TYR A 174 7.40 1.84 -19.71
CA TYR A 174 7.81 1.20 -18.46
C TYR A 174 7.67 2.15 -17.26
N ARG A 175 8.19 3.39 -17.37
CA ARG A 175 8.16 4.39 -16.30
C ARG A 175 6.74 4.82 -15.93
N THR A 176 5.82 4.85 -16.89
CA THR A 176 4.45 5.33 -16.64
C THR A 176 3.46 4.25 -16.28
N ALA A 177 3.61 3.03 -16.78
CA ALA A 177 2.62 1.97 -16.61
C ALA A 177 3.08 0.83 -15.70
N ILE A 178 4.35 0.43 -15.72
CA ILE A 178 4.85 -0.76 -15.03
C ILE A 178 5.52 -0.41 -13.72
N ARG A 179 6.48 0.53 -13.73
CA ARG A 179 7.23 0.94 -12.53
C ARG A 179 6.34 1.42 -11.38
N PRO A 180 5.23 2.16 -11.60
CA PRO A 180 4.32 2.53 -10.52
C PRO A 180 3.70 1.33 -9.81
N ALA A 181 3.44 0.22 -10.51
CA ALA A 181 2.92 -1.00 -9.88
C ALA A 181 3.98 -1.70 -9.00
N LEU A 182 5.26 -1.62 -9.38
CA LEU A 182 6.38 -2.13 -8.57
C LEU A 182 6.62 -1.26 -7.33
N LEU A 183 6.46 0.06 -7.44
CA LEU A 183 6.83 1.03 -6.40
C LEU A 183 5.68 1.41 -5.47
N TYR A 184 4.46 0.95 -5.70
CA TYR A 184 3.31 1.31 -4.87
C TYR A 184 3.51 0.89 -3.41
N GLY A 185 3.40 1.83 -2.46
CA GLY A 185 3.54 1.60 -1.02
C GLY A 185 4.99 1.46 -0.53
N THR A 186 5.99 1.44 -1.44
CA THR A 186 7.40 1.23 -1.06
C THR A 186 8.00 2.39 -0.28
N GLU A 187 7.38 3.55 -0.29
CA GLU A 187 7.78 4.74 0.43
C GLU A 187 7.77 4.59 1.95
N CYS A 188 6.92 3.67 2.46
CA CYS A 188 6.80 3.39 3.90
C CYS A 188 7.65 2.19 4.36
N TRP A 189 8.38 1.52 3.46
CA TRP A 189 9.09 0.29 3.79
C TRP A 189 10.43 0.51 4.50
N ALA A 190 10.68 -0.29 5.54
CA ALA A 190 12.02 -0.47 6.13
C ALA A 190 12.83 -1.51 5.33
N VAL A 191 13.22 -1.17 4.11
CA VAL A 191 13.75 -2.09 3.11
C VAL A 191 15.09 -2.71 3.53
N LYS A 192 15.20 -4.04 3.45
CA LYS A 192 16.45 -4.80 3.58
C LYS A 192 17.17 -4.88 2.23
N GLN A 193 18.48 -5.14 2.24
CA GLN A 193 19.25 -5.30 1.00
C GLN A 193 18.75 -6.44 0.12
N CYS A 194 18.27 -7.53 0.72
CA CYS A 194 17.69 -8.65 -0.03
C CYS A 194 16.41 -8.25 -0.78
N HIS A 195 15.59 -7.32 -0.24
CA HIS A 195 14.40 -6.80 -0.89
C HIS A 195 14.78 -5.94 -2.11
N LEU A 196 15.74 -5.02 -1.94
CA LEU A 196 16.25 -4.19 -3.05
C LEU A 196 16.80 -5.09 -4.17
N GLN A 197 17.54 -6.13 -3.82
CA GLN A 197 18.08 -7.07 -4.79
C GLN A 197 16.97 -7.80 -5.56
N LYS A 198 15.90 -8.29 -4.86
CA LYS A 198 14.76 -8.94 -5.51
C LYS A 198 14.08 -7.99 -6.51
N MET A 199 13.83 -6.73 -6.10
CA MET A 199 13.22 -5.70 -6.94
C MET A 199 14.09 -5.38 -8.16
N ASN A 200 15.39 -5.18 -7.94
CA ASN A 200 16.37 -4.86 -8.99
C ASN A 200 16.50 -6.00 -10.02
N VAL A 201 16.54 -7.25 -9.55
CA VAL A 201 16.57 -8.42 -10.43
C VAL A 201 15.30 -8.50 -11.30
N ALA A 202 14.13 -8.24 -10.72
CA ALA A 202 12.87 -8.22 -11.46
C ALA A 202 12.84 -7.11 -12.51
N GLU A 203 13.23 -5.88 -12.13
CA GLU A 203 13.36 -4.75 -13.05
C GLU A 203 14.29 -5.07 -14.21
N MET A 204 15.52 -5.47 -13.91
CA MET A 204 16.53 -5.73 -14.94
C MET A 204 16.15 -6.86 -15.89
N ARG A 205 15.35 -7.81 -15.44
CA ARG A 205 14.81 -8.85 -16.31
C ARG A 205 13.80 -8.29 -17.31
N MET A 206 12.91 -7.40 -16.86
CA MET A 206 11.95 -6.70 -17.71
C MET A 206 12.66 -5.81 -18.74
N LEU A 207 13.62 -4.99 -18.29
CA LEU A 207 14.35 -4.05 -19.15
C LEU A 207 15.17 -4.79 -20.20
N ARG A 208 15.87 -5.89 -19.86
CA ARG A 208 16.60 -6.68 -20.84
C ARG A 208 15.69 -7.24 -21.92
N TRP A 209 14.56 -7.80 -21.54
CA TRP A 209 13.62 -8.34 -22.52
C TRP A 209 13.05 -7.28 -23.46
N MET A 210 12.80 -6.06 -22.98
CA MET A 210 12.40 -4.93 -23.79
C MET A 210 13.47 -4.54 -24.83
N CYS A 211 14.75 -4.73 -24.49
CA CYS A 211 15.87 -4.45 -25.40
C CYS A 211 16.26 -5.67 -26.28
N GLY A 212 15.54 -6.77 -26.21
CA GLY A 212 15.89 -8.01 -26.93
C GLY A 212 17.10 -8.73 -26.35
N HIS A 213 17.48 -8.43 -25.12
CA HIS A 213 18.67 -9.02 -24.48
C HIS A 213 18.33 -10.00 -23.36
N THR A 214 19.25 -10.90 -23.11
CA THR A 214 19.19 -11.91 -22.03
C THR A 214 20.41 -11.76 -21.09
N LYS A 215 20.45 -12.55 -20.03
CA LYS A 215 21.64 -12.61 -19.16
C LYS A 215 22.87 -13.18 -19.88
N LYS A 216 22.68 -13.98 -20.94
CA LYS A 216 23.75 -14.60 -21.70
C LYS A 216 24.60 -13.57 -22.46
N ASP A 217 23.99 -12.41 -22.81
CA ASP A 217 24.66 -11.35 -23.54
C ASP A 217 25.66 -10.56 -22.69
N ARG A 218 25.70 -10.82 -21.39
CA ARG A 218 26.64 -10.23 -20.40
C ARG A 218 26.74 -8.71 -20.41
N LEU A 219 25.72 -8.02 -20.89
CA LEU A 219 25.67 -6.55 -20.86
C LEU A 219 25.51 -6.04 -19.43
N ARG A 220 26.20 -4.96 -19.09
CA ARG A 220 26.06 -4.29 -17.80
C ARG A 220 24.66 -3.71 -17.63
N ASN A 221 24.18 -3.62 -16.39
CA ASN A 221 22.86 -3.07 -16.08
C ASN A 221 22.73 -1.61 -16.50
N GLU A 222 23.81 -0.84 -16.35
CA GLU A 222 23.90 0.57 -16.69
C GLU A 222 23.61 0.78 -18.19
N VAL A 223 24.25 0.00 -19.06
CA VAL A 223 24.06 0.06 -20.52
C VAL A 223 22.61 -0.22 -20.90
N ILE A 224 21.97 -1.21 -20.26
CA ILE A 224 20.56 -1.50 -20.52
C ILE A 224 19.66 -0.34 -20.08
N ARG A 225 19.93 0.28 -18.92
CA ARG A 225 19.15 1.42 -18.41
C ARG A 225 19.32 2.67 -19.28
N GLU A 226 20.54 2.94 -19.73
CA GLU A 226 20.85 4.02 -20.67
C GLU A 226 20.07 3.85 -21.98
N ASN A 227 20.05 2.66 -22.58
CA ASN A 227 19.32 2.38 -23.80
C ASN A 227 17.82 2.70 -23.70
N VAL A 228 17.20 2.39 -22.57
CA VAL A 228 15.76 2.66 -22.33
C VAL A 228 15.52 3.97 -21.58
N ARG A 229 16.55 4.67 -21.14
CA ARG A 229 16.49 5.91 -20.34
C ARG A 229 15.67 5.73 -19.06
N VAL A 230 16.07 4.78 -18.25
CA VAL A 230 15.37 4.41 -17.01
C VAL A 230 16.36 4.43 -15.84
N ALA A 231 16.14 5.29 -14.88
CA ALA A 231 16.88 5.31 -13.62
C ALA A 231 16.61 4.02 -12.82
N SER A 232 17.53 3.63 -11.93
CA SER A 232 17.40 2.39 -11.15
C SER A 232 16.16 2.42 -10.26
N ILE A 233 15.56 1.25 -10.04
CA ILE A 233 14.42 1.13 -9.14
C ILE A 233 14.80 1.48 -7.70
N GLU A 234 16.05 1.23 -7.30
CA GLU A 234 16.60 1.56 -5.99
C GLU A 234 16.60 3.08 -5.75
N ASP A 235 17.11 3.85 -6.73
CA ASP A 235 17.13 5.31 -6.67
C ASP A 235 15.70 5.88 -6.63
N LYS A 236 14.79 5.29 -7.40
CA LYS A 236 13.38 5.69 -7.38
C LYS A 236 12.67 5.34 -6.08
N MET A 237 13.02 4.23 -5.45
CA MET A 237 12.53 3.90 -4.09
C MET A 237 13.05 4.90 -3.06
N MET A 238 14.32 5.30 -3.15
CA MET A 238 14.90 6.35 -2.30
C MET A 238 14.18 7.69 -2.52
N GLU A 239 13.99 8.11 -3.77
CA GLU A 239 13.25 9.33 -4.12
C GLU A 239 11.84 9.32 -3.53
N ASN A 240 11.09 8.22 -3.68
CA ASN A 240 9.72 8.09 -3.17
C ASN A 240 9.70 8.16 -1.64
N ARG A 241 10.61 7.47 -0.97
CA ARG A 241 10.74 7.47 0.49
C ARG A 241 11.05 8.87 1.04
N LEU A 242 11.98 9.59 0.44
CA LEU A 242 12.30 10.95 0.82
C LEU A 242 11.16 11.93 0.48
N ARG A 243 10.44 11.71 -0.62
CA ARG A 243 9.26 12.50 -0.98
C ARG A 243 8.17 12.35 0.08
N TRP A 244 7.91 11.13 0.51
CA TRP A 244 6.95 10.83 1.58
C TRP A 244 7.39 11.44 2.91
N PHE A 245 8.67 11.28 3.28
CA PHE A 245 9.23 11.91 4.47
C PHE A 245 9.00 13.42 4.48
N GLY A 246 9.33 14.12 3.41
CA GLY A 246 9.08 15.56 3.30
C GLY A 246 7.58 15.90 3.40
N HIS A 247 6.70 15.04 2.88
CA HIS A 247 5.25 15.21 3.05
C HIS A 247 4.85 15.09 4.53
N VAL A 248 5.31 14.06 5.22
CA VAL A 248 5.05 13.85 6.65
C VAL A 248 5.57 15.02 7.49
N ARG A 249 6.81 15.47 7.25
CA ARG A 249 7.42 16.58 8.02
C ARG A 249 6.68 17.91 7.90
N ARG A 250 6.05 18.18 6.78
CA ARG A 250 5.23 19.39 6.58
C ARG A 250 3.81 19.29 7.15
N ARG A 251 3.38 18.14 7.68
CA ARG A 251 2.10 18.03 8.36
C ARG A 251 2.14 18.63 9.76
N PRO A 252 1.02 19.15 10.29
CA PRO A 252 0.91 19.57 11.68
C PRO A 252 1.36 18.46 12.64
N VAL A 253 1.87 18.85 13.82
CA VAL A 253 2.42 17.89 14.79
C VAL A 253 1.35 16.93 15.33
N ASP A 254 0.12 17.40 15.41
CA ASP A 254 -1.06 16.65 15.84
C ASP A 254 -1.65 15.73 14.74
N ALA A 255 -1.17 15.85 13.50
CA ALA A 255 -1.62 14.99 12.42
C ALA A 255 -1.35 13.51 12.74
N PRO A 256 -2.29 12.58 12.43
CA PRO A 256 -2.16 11.15 12.77
C PRO A 256 -0.83 10.53 12.33
N VAL A 257 -0.35 10.85 11.13
CA VAL A 257 0.92 10.33 10.61
C VAL A 257 2.13 10.84 11.40
N ARG A 258 2.06 12.05 11.97
CA ARG A 258 3.13 12.60 12.82
C ARG A 258 3.12 11.99 14.21
N ARG A 259 1.94 11.74 14.77
CA ARG A 259 1.79 11.05 16.07
C ARG A 259 2.39 9.64 16.03
N LEU A 260 2.22 8.92 14.92
CA LEU A 260 2.79 7.59 14.74
C LEU A 260 4.33 7.54 14.73
N GLU A 261 5.01 8.62 14.32
CA GLU A 261 6.48 8.66 14.38
C GLU A 261 7.03 8.62 15.81
N SER A 262 6.34 9.23 16.76
CA SER A 262 6.72 9.24 18.19
C SER A 262 6.21 8.01 18.95
N TRP A 263 5.27 7.27 18.38
CA TRP A 263 4.61 6.17 19.04
C TRP A 263 5.51 4.93 19.11
N GLY A 264 5.61 4.35 20.30
CA GLY A 264 6.37 3.12 20.52
C GLY A 264 7.90 3.24 20.51
N THR A 265 8.47 4.44 20.37
CA THR A 265 9.95 4.61 20.41
C THR A 265 10.52 4.63 21.83
N SER A 266 9.71 4.95 22.83
CA SER A 266 10.14 5.16 24.22
C SER A 266 10.29 3.89 25.06
N ASN A 267 9.65 2.77 24.70
CA ASN A 267 9.60 1.54 25.54
C ASN A 267 10.12 0.27 24.85
N ILE A 268 10.76 0.37 23.68
CA ILE A 268 11.26 -0.84 23.01
C ILE A 268 12.55 -1.28 23.67
N VAL A 269 12.50 -2.36 24.45
CA VAL A 269 13.69 -3.06 24.93
C VAL A 269 14.42 -3.66 23.73
N LYS A 270 15.66 -3.17 23.50
CA LYS A 270 16.50 -3.70 22.42
C LYS A 270 16.90 -5.15 22.75
N GLY A 271 16.43 -6.08 21.95
CA GLY A 271 16.85 -7.49 22.04
C GLY A 271 18.35 -7.66 21.74
N ARG A 272 18.92 -8.84 22.14
CA ARG A 272 20.29 -9.22 21.78
C ARG A 272 20.38 -9.44 20.26
N GLY A 273 21.45 -8.94 19.64
CA GLY A 273 21.74 -9.14 18.22
C GLY A 273 21.74 -7.86 17.39
N ARG A 274 21.85 -8.01 16.06
CA ARG A 274 21.85 -6.87 15.14
C ARG A 274 20.50 -6.17 15.14
N PRO A 275 20.44 -4.85 15.43
CA PRO A 275 19.19 -4.11 15.41
C PRO A 275 18.45 -4.24 14.07
N LYS A 276 17.12 -4.41 14.12
CA LYS A 276 16.30 -4.38 12.91
C LYS A 276 16.43 -3.02 12.21
N LYS A 277 16.41 -3.01 10.89
CA LYS A 277 16.36 -1.77 10.12
C LYS A 277 15.02 -1.07 10.38
N THR A 278 15.08 0.22 10.64
CA THR A 278 13.89 1.05 10.78
C THR A 278 13.79 2.01 9.60
N TRP A 279 12.58 2.46 9.29
CA TRP A 279 12.31 3.41 8.23
C TRP A 279 13.08 4.72 8.43
N ILE A 280 13.11 5.25 9.67
CA ILE A 280 13.84 6.49 10.01
C ILE A 280 15.35 6.35 9.72
N LYS A 281 15.96 5.23 10.10
CA LYS A 281 17.39 5.01 9.81
C LYS A 281 17.69 4.95 8.30
N LEU A 282 16.75 4.46 7.49
CA LEU A 282 16.90 4.50 6.05
C LEU A 282 16.82 5.94 5.54
N ILE A 283 15.89 6.75 6.02
CA ILE A 283 15.78 8.17 5.69
C ILE A 283 17.08 8.92 6.04
N GLU A 284 17.61 8.70 7.23
CA GLU A 284 18.88 9.30 7.67
C GLU A 284 20.05 8.93 6.75
N ASN A 285 20.12 7.68 6.34
CA ASN A 285 21.15 7.21 5.40
C ASN A 285 20.96 7.82 4.00
N ASP A 286 19.73 7.88 3.50
CA ASP A 286 19.39 8.48 2.21
C ASP A 286 19.71 9.97 2.19
N MET A 287 19.36 10.70 3.25
CA MET A 287 19.70 12.12 3.40
C MET A 287 21.21 12.34 3.44
N ARG A 288 21.94 11.48 4.18
CA ARG A 288 23.40 11.56 4.23
C ARG A 288 24.03 11.28 2.87
N PHE A 289 23.51 10.30 2.13
CA PHE A 289 23.98 9.97 0.78
C PHE A 289 23.81 11.14 -0.19
N LEU A 290 22.68 11.84 -0.11
CA LEU A 290 22.40 13.01 -0.95
C LEU A 290 22.98 14.34 -0.41
N GLY A 291 23.59 14.35 0.77
CA GLY A 291 24.12 15.56 1.41
C GLY A 291 23.05 16.59 1.77
N ILE A 292 21.82 16.13 2.07
CA ILE A 292 20.69 17.00 2.44
C ILE A 292 20.37 16.92 3.93
N ARG A 293 19.77 17.98 4.47
CA ARG A 293 19.38 18.10 5.88
C ARG A 293 17.87 18.02 6.03
N GLU A 294 17.41 17.52 7.18
CA GLU A 294 15.99 17.43 7.50
C GLU A 294 15.25 18.78 7.42
N SER A 295 15.91 19.87 7.85
CA SER A 295 15.35 21.22 7.78
C SER A 295 14.91 21.61 6.37
N MET A 296 15.59 21.12 5.33
CA MET A 296 15.25 21.38 3.92
C MET A 296 13.90 20.76 3.53
N ALA A 297 13.42 19.75 4.26
CA ALA A 297 12.13 19.11 4.00
C ALA A 297 10.94 20.06 4.19
N MET A 298 11.11 21.14 4.97
CA MET A 298 10.07 22.17 5.17
C MET A 298 9.87 23.02 3.91
N GLU A 299 10.90 23.22 3.11
CA GLU A 299 10.84 23.95 1.85
C GLU A 299 10.56 23.01 0.68
N ARG A 300 9.26 22.86 0.35
CA ARG A 300 8.79 21.85 -0.61
C ARG A 300 9.51 21.91 -1.95
N GLN A 301 9.80 23.08 -2.49
CA GLN A 301 10.44 23.22 -3.80
C GLN A 301 11.89 22.75 -3.75
N ILE A 302 12.68 23.27 -2.81
CA ILE A 302 14.09 22.89 -2.62
C ILE A 302 14.20 21.38 -2.35
N TRP A 303 13.35 20.86 -1.46
CA TRP A 303 13.33 19.44 -1.15
C TRP A 303 13.10 18.60 -2.41
N ARG A 304 12.08 18.95 -3.19
CA ARG A 304 11.71 18.22 -4.41
C ARG A 304 12.84 18.22 -5.46
N GLU A 305 13.54 19.33 -5.61
CA GLU A 305 14.67 19.45 -6.53
C GLU A 305 15.85 18.59 -6.10
N ARG A 306 16.18 18.60 -4.80
CA ARG A 306 17.31 17.86 -4.24
C ARG A 306 17.14 16.35 -4.23
N ILE A 307 15.94 15.85 -4.05
CA ILE A 307 15.66 14.40 -4.04
C ILE A 307 15.35 13.83 -5.40
N ARG A 308 15.19 14.68 -6.42
CA ARG A 308 14.76 14.25 -7.75
C ARG A 308 15.81 13.38 -8.42
N VAL A 309 15.41 12.18 -8.82
CA VAL A 309 16.19 11.27 -9.67
C VAL A 309 15.70 11.43 -11.12
N VAL A 310 16.59 11.80 -12.01
CA VAL A 310 16.25 12.01 -13.42
C VAL A 310 16.31 10.67 -14.15
N ASP A 311 15.28 10.36 -14.94
CA ASP A 311 15.23 9.16 -15.79
C ASP A 311 15.93 9.37 -17.16
N GLU A 312 16.31 10.60 -17.49
CA GLU A 312 17.05 10.92 -18.71
C GLU A 312 18.53 11.02 -18.37
N ILE A 313 19.28 10.06 -18.78
CA ILE A 313 20.75 10.04 -18.83
C ILE A 313 21.16 10.26 -20.27
#